data_0171a6c7cf88d1de02cbacbc2138db0f
#
_entry.id   0171a6c7cf88d1de02cbacbc2138db0f
#
_cell.length_a   1.000
_cell.length_b   1.000
_cell.length_c   1.000
_cell.angle_alpha   90.00
_cell.angle_beta   90.00
_cell.angle_gamma   90.00
#
_symmetry.space_group_name_H-M   'P 1'
#
loop_
_entity.id
_entity.type
_entity.pdbx_description
1 polymer ?
#
loop_
_entity_poly.entity_id
_entity_poly.type
_entity_poly.pdbx_seq_one_letter_code
_entity_poly.pdbx_strand_id
1 'polypeptide(L)'
;MIDQSMVKRFISALPFELTNAQKRVVNEICKDMHRPLHMNRLLQGDVGSGKTVIAAIAMYAAVTAGFQAALMAPTEILAQQHAKKLSDLFQDFGVSVCLLTGTEASKTKVKHDILERLANKEIDSLVGTHALIQDPVIFKKLGLVVTDEQHRFGVNQRKALREKGENPDVLAMTATPIPRTLAITTYGEMDVSVINELPKGRKPIRTSWVKQNQMNATLDFLERQLKDGSQAYVVSPLIEESEAVDLKNAQEVFEKLEKRYAPCYKVGLLHGRMKSDEKDEIMKDFKEGKYDILVSTTVVEVGVDVPNATVMVILDADRFGLAQLHQLRGRVGRGSKASYCILCADPKTDYGKERMQTMVETTDGFVISQKDLELRGPGEVLGSRQSGLPDFRIGDPVANFNTLQAAMEEARAIILDENFEYRAENAGLIRYLRAAVLAGANFD
;
A
#
# COMPACT_ATOMS: atom_id res chain seq x y z
N MET A 1 -8.37 -27.84 1.92
CA MET A 1 -7.54 -27.70 3.13
C MET A 1 -6.13 -27.36 2.70
N ILE A 2 -5.49 -26.36 3.29
CA ILE A 2 -4.13 -25.93 2.93
C ILE A 2 -3.13 -27.00 3.36
N ASP A 3 -2.20 -27.36 2.48
CA ASP A 3 -1.10 -28.25 2.82
C ASP A 3 0.03 -27.45 3.51
N GLN A 4 0.07 -27.53 4.83
CA GLN A 4 1.08 -26.85 5.64
C GLN A 4 2.51 -27.31 5.34
N SER A 5 2.71 -28.55 4.87
CA SER A 5 4.05 -29.07 4.55
C SER A 5 4.60 -28.39 3.30
N MET A 6 3.76 -28.19 2.29
CA MET A 6 4.13 -27.48 1.07
C MET A 6 4.42 -26.00 1.35
N VAL A 7 3.61 -25.34 2.18
CA VAL A 7 3.85 -23.93 2.58
C VAL A 7 5.18 -23.82 3.34
N LYS A 8 5.48 -24.71 4.27
CA LYS A 8 6.78 -24.73 4.97
C LYS A 8 7.96 -24.93 4.02
N ARG A 9 7.81 -25.84 3.05
CA ARG A 9 8.83 -26.07 2.01
C ARG A 9 9.08 -24.81 1.18
N PHE A 10 8.02 -24.13 0.77
CA PHE A 10 8.12 -22.86 0.04
C PHE A 10 8.84 -21.79 0.85
N ILE A 11 8.46 -21.61 2.13
CA ILE A 11 9.12 -20.64 3.03
C ILE A 11 10.61 -20.97 3.20
N SER A 12 10.97 -22.24 3.34
CA SER A 12 12.38 -22.67 3.50
C SER A 12 13.22 -22.47 2.24
N ALA A 13 12.60 -22.39 1.08
CA ALA A 13 13.27 -22.15 -0.20
C ALA A 13 13.42 -20.65 -0.54
N LEU A 14 12.86 -19.75 0.26
CA LEU A 14 13.05 -18.32 0.04
C LEU A 14 14.52 -17.93 0.17
N PRO A 15 15.03 -17.00 -0.67
CA PRO A 15 16.45 -16.58 -0.65
C PRO A 15 16.82 -15.73 0.58
N PHE A 16 15.92 -15.61 1.55
CA PHE A 16 16.08 -14.85 2.79
C PHE A 16 15.23 -15.46 3.90
N GLU A 17 15.58 -15.19 5.14
CA GLU A 17 14.79 -15.57 6.31
C GLU A 17 13.68 -14.54 6.56
N LEU A 18 12.49 -15.03 6.90
CA LEU A 18 11.40 -14.17 7.36
C LEU A 18 11.71 -13.59 8.75
N THR A 19 11.36 -12.33 8.96
CA THR A 19 11.39 -11.71 10.29
C THR A 19 10.36 -12.36 11.22
N ASN A 20 10.49 -12.12 12.53
CA ASN A 20 9.53 -12.67 13.49
C ASN A 20 8.12 -12.13 13.25
N ALA A 21 7.98 -10.84 12.90
CA ALA A 21 6.70 -10.25 12.55
C ALA A 21 6.09 -10.91 11.29
N GLN A 22 6.91 -11.16 10.27
CA GLN A 22 6.45 -11.86 9.07
C GLN A 22 6.01 -13.29 9.36
N LYS A 23 6.77 -14.05 10.17
CA LYS A 23 6.40 -15.41 10.59
C LYS A 23 5.08 -15.43 11.34
N ARG A 24 4.87 -14.47 12.26
CA ARG A 24 3.61 -14.31 12.99
C ARG A 24 2.45 -14.08 12.04
N VAL A 25 2.59 -13.12 11.13
CA VAL A 25 1.55 -12.76 10.15
C VAL A 25 1.22 -13.93 9.22
N VAL A 26 2.21 -14.67 8.73
CA VAL A 26 1.99 -15.89 7.94
C VAL A 26 1.15 -16.90 8.72
N ASN A 27 1.46 -17.11 10.01
CA ASN A 27 0.68 -18.02 10.85
C ASN A 27 -0.77 -17.53 11.04
N GLU A 28 -0.99 -16.23 11.22
CA GLU A 28 -2.34 -15.63 11.31
C GLU A 28 -3.13 -15.89 10.03
N ILE A 29 -2.56 -15.61 8.85
CA ILE A 29 -3.18 -15.83 7.55
C ILE A 29 -3.47 -17.32 7.32
N CYS A 30 -2.50 -18.19 7.53
CA CYS A 30 -2.70 -19.64 7.35
C CYS A 30 -3.77 -20.20 8.29
N LYS A 31 -3.86 -19.67 9.52
CA LYS A 31 -4.90 -20.06 10.47
C LYS A 31 -6.29 -19.65 9.99
N ASP A 32 -6.43 -18.44 9.45
CA ASP A 32 -7.71 -17.97 8.91
C ASP A 32 -8.12 -18.78 7.68
N MET A 33 -7.22 -18.98 6.72
CA MET A 33 -7.48 -19.78 5.52
C MET A 33 -7.78 -21.27 5.81
N HIS A 34 -7.55 -21.74 7.04
CA HIS A 34 -7.89 -23.11 7.49
C HIS A 34 -9.28 -23.21 8.12
N ARG A 35 -9.87 -22.08 8.50
CA ARG A 35 -11.18 -22.01 9.14
C ARG A 35 -12.30 -22.20 8.11
N PRO A 36 -13.49 -22.60 8.54
CA PRO A 36 -14.66 -22.64 7.66
C PRO A 36 -15.19 -21.26 7.29
N LEU A 37 -14.74 -20.20 7.99
CA LEU A 37 -15.07 -18.80 7.70
C LEU A 37 -14.02 -18.22 6.78
N HIS A 38 -14.46 -17.47 5.77
CA HIS A 38 -13.57 -16.81 4.84
C HIS A 38 -12.75 -15.71 5.52
N MET A 39 -11.46 -15.67 5.20
CA MET A 39 -10.56 -14.62 5.68
C MET A 39 -10.94 -13.27 5.09
N ASN A 40 -11.01 -12.26 5.94
CA ASN A 40 -11.06 -10.86 5.51
C ASN A 40 -10.04 -10.08 6.34
N ARG A 41 -8.82 -9.92 5.80
CA ARG A 41 -7.66 -9.44 6.57
C ARG A 41 -6.95 -8.28 5.90
N LEU A 42 -6.62 -7.27 6.69
CA LEU A 42 -5.77 -6.14 6.32
C LEU A 42 -4.33 -6.38 6.81
N LEU A 43 -3.40 -6.43 5.88
CA LEU A 43 -1.98 -6.51 6.13
C LEU A 43 -1.36 -5.11 6.07
N GLN A 44 -0.96 -4.60 7.21
CA GLN A 44 -0.25 -3.34 7.33
C GLN A 44 1.25 -3.56 7.51
N GLY A 45 2.03 -2.78 6.84
CA GLY A 45 3.48 -2.79 7.00
C GLY A 45 4.09 -1.66 6.21
N ASP A 46 5.13 -1.09 6.76
CA ASP A 46 5.85 0.00 6.10
C ASP A 46 6.38 -0.41 4.72
N VAL A 47 6.75 0.57 3.91
CA VAL A 47 7.37 0.32 2.62
C VAL A 47 8.60 -0.56 2.79
N GLY A 48 8.64 -1.68 2.05
CA GLY A 48 9.74 -2.64 2.11
C GLY A 48 9.73 -3.58 3.33
N SER A 49 8.65 -3.64 4.10
CA SER A 49 8.47 -4.61 5.19
C SER A 49 8.27 -6.06 4.71
N GLY A 50 8.13 -6.28 3.40
CA GLY A 50 7.96 -7.60 2.81
C GLY A 50 6.51 -8.07 2.65
N LYS A 51 5.54 -7.17 2.57
CA LYS A 51 4.13 -7.52 2.33
C LYS A 51 3.93 -8.42 1.11
N THR A 52 4.65 -8.15 0.02
CA THR A 52 4.56 -8.97 -1.22
C THR A 52 4.95 -10.43 -0.99
N VAL A 53 5.93 -10.70 -0.12
CA VAL A 53 6.33 -12.08 0.21
C VAL A 53 5.22 -12.78 1.01
N ILE A 54 4.58 -12.07 1.93
CA ILE A 54 3.44 -12.60 2.67
C ILE A 54 2.27 -12.93 1.72
N ALA A 55 1.98 -12.02 0.77
CA ALA A 55 0.99 -12.28 -0.27
C ALA A 55 1.37 -13.51 -1.12
N ALA A 56 2.64 -13.65 -1.51
CA ALA A 56 3.11 -14.81 -2.25
C ALA A 56 2.90 -16.13 -1.48
N ILE A 57 3.19 -16.14 -0.17
CA ILE A 57 2.95 -17.32 0.69
C ILE A 57 1.45 -17.65 0.75
N ALA A 58 0.59 -16.65 0.92
CA ALA A 58 -0.86 -16.85 0.93
C ALA A 58 -1.39 -17.37 -0.42
N MET A 59 -0.91 -16.78 -1.54
CA MET A 59 -1.27 -17.23 -2.89
C MET A 59 -0.80 -18.66 -3.14
N TYR A 60 0.42 -19.01 -2.74
CA TYR A 60 0.93 -20.37 -2.82
C TYR A 60 0.07 -21.37 -2.01
N ALA A 61 -0.33 -20.97 -0.79
CA ALA A 61 -1.21 -21.78 0.04
C ALA A 61 -2.58 -22.03 -0.62
N ALA A 62 -3.18 -21.01 -1.26
CA ALA A 62 -4.43 -21.16 -2.00
C ALA A 62 -4.28 -22.10 -3.21
N VAL A 63 -3.20 -21.92 -3.98
CA VAL A 63 -2.94 -22.74 -5.18
C VAL A 63 -2.71 -24.19 -4.83
N THR A 64 -1.93 -24.49 -3.80
CA THR A 64 -1.69 -25.87 -3.34
C THR A 64 -2.95 -26.53 -2.76
N ALA A 65 -3.91 -25.74 -2.30
CA ALA A 65 -5.25 -26.21 -1.91
C ALA A 65 -6.20 -26.44 -3.12
N GLY A 66 -5.72 -26.21 -4.34
CA GLY A 66 -6.48 -26.44 -5.57
C GLY A 66 -7.33 -25.24 -6.02
N PHE A 67 -7.06 -24.04 -5.51
CA PHE A 67 -7.73 -22.81 -5.93
C PHE A 67 -6.86 -21.96 -6.86
N GLN A 68 -7.45 -20.93 -7.41
CA GLN A 68 -6.75 -19.85 -8.12
C GLN A 68 -6.65 -18.61 -7.21
N ALA A 69 -5.65 -17.78 -7.44
CA ALA A 69 -5.44 -16.55 -6.71
C ALA A 69 -5.40 -15.35 -7.65
N ALA A 70 -5.90 -14.20 -7.20
CA ALA A 70 -5.84 -12.94 -7.92
C ALA A 70 -5.11 -11.88 -7.09
N LEU A 71 -4.24 -11.08 -7.73
CA LEU A 71 -3.61 -9.92 -7.12
C LEU A 71 -3.90 -8.68 -7.95
N MET A 72 -4.58 -7.70 -7.36
CA MET A 72 -4.91 -6.43 -8.00
C MET A 72 -4.00 -5.31 -7.47
N ALA A 73 -3.33 -4.63 -8.40
CA ALA A 73 -2.46 -3.48 -8.12
C ALA A 73 -3.04 -2.20 -8.75
N PRO A 74 -2.78 -1.02 -8.19
CA PRO A 74 -3.40 0.23 -8.65
C PRO A 74 -2.86 0.73 -9.99
N THR A 75 -1.65 0.32 -10.39
CA THR A 75 -1.02 0.74 -11.65
C THR A 75 -0.42 -0.44 -12.41
N GLU A 76 -0.24 -0.28 -13.73
CA GLU A 76 0.34 -1.33 -14.57
C GLU A 76 1.78 -1.66 -14.17
N ILE A 77 2.58 -0.65 -13.82
CA ILE A 77 3.96 -0.86 -13.39
C ILE A 77 4.03 -1.70 -12.11
N LEU A 78 3.16 -1.42 -11.14
CA LEU A 78 3.08 -2.22 -9.92
C LEU A 78 2.61 -3.65 -10.22
N ALA A 79 1.62 -3.82 -11.09
CA ALA A 79 1.16 -5.14 -11.51
C ALA A 79 2.30 -5.93 -12.18
N GLN A 80 3.07 -5.30 -13.07
CA GLN A 80 4.25 -5.92 -13.70
C GLN A 80 5.32 -6.30 -12.68
N GLN A 81 5.60 -5.44 -11.70
CA GLN A 81 6.56 -5.74 -10.62
C GLN A 81 6.11 -6.92 -9.76
N HIS A 82 4.83 -6.95 -9.39
CA HIS A 82 4.26 -8.08 -8.65
C HIS A 82 4.30 -9.37 -9.46
N ALA A 83 3.88 -9.34 -10.73
CA ALA A 83 3.89 -10.50 -11.60
C ALA A 83 5.30 -11.08 -11.76
N LYS A 84 6.30 -10.22 -12.00
CA LYS A 84 7.70 -10.64 -12.10
C LYS A 84 8.18 -11.26 -10.80
N LYS A 85 7.98 -10.59 -9.68
CA LYS A 85 8.43 -11.06 -8.37
C LYS A 85 7.78 -12.38 -7.96
N LEU A 86 6.48 -12.54 -8.24
CA LEU A 86 5.76 -13.79 -7.99
C LEU A 86 6.26 -14.91 -8.91
N SER A 87 6.48 -14.63 -10.20
CA SER A 87 7.06 -15.60 -11.14
C SER A 87 8.43 -16.09 -10.68
N ASP A 88 9.30 -15.16 -10.24
CA ASP A 88 10.63 -15.50 -9.72
C ASP A 88 10.54 -16.38 -8.46
N LEU A 89 9.62 -16.06 -7.52
CA LEU A 89 9.42 -16.83 -6.29
C LEU A 89 8.81 -18.21 -6.53
N PHE A 90 7.97 -18.36 -7.56
CA PHE A 90 7.25 -19.61 -7.86
C PHE A 90 7.94 -20.48 -8.91
N GLN A 91 9.09 -20.05 -9.44
CA GLN A 91 9.77 -20.71 -10.55
C GLN A 91 9.97 -22.22 -10.33
N ASP A 92 10.39 -22.62 -9.12
CA ASP A 92 10.67 -24.00 -8.77
C ASP A 92 9.48 -24.75 -8.16
N PHE A 93 8.31 -24.11 -8.10
CA PHE A 93 7.12 -24.63 -7.41
C PHE A 93 5.96 -24.96 -8.33
N GLY A 94 6.13 -24.78 -9.64
CA GLY A 94 5.14 -25.18 -10.63
C GLY A 94 3.84 -24.36 -10.60
N VAL A 95 3.88 -23.13 -10.07
CA VAL A 95 2.73 -22.21 -10.03
C VAL A 95 2.81 -21.26 -11.22
N SER A 96 1.79 -21.28 -12.06
CA SER A 96 1.68 -20.40 -13.23
C SER A 96 1.19 -19.01 -12.83
N VAL A 97 1.97 -17.97 -13.18
CA VAL A 97 1.63 -16.57 -12.96
C VAL A 97 1.40 -15.88 -14.29
N CYS A 98 0.29 -15.16 -14.43
CA CYS A 98 -0.02 -14.38 -15.63
C CYS A 98 -0.32 -12.94 -15.27
N LEU A 99 -0.01 -12.02 -16.18
CA LEU A 99 -0.27 -10.57 -16.06
C LEU A 99 -1.42 -10.18 -16.98
N LEU A 100 -2.37 -9.40 -16.46
CA LEU A 100 -3.46 -8.81 -17.25
C LEU A 100 -3.60 -7.31 -16.92
N THR A 101 -3.17 -6.45 -17.84
CA THR A 101 -3.27 -4.99 -17.71
C THR A 101 -4.08 -4.40 -18.88
N GLY A 102 -4.36 -3.10 -18.82
CA GLY A 102 -5.05 -2.41 -19.90
C GLY A 102 -4.32 -2.47 -21.23
N THR A 103 -2.99 -2.36 -21.21
CA THR A 103 -2.12 -2.45 -22.39
C THR A 103 -2.11 -3.87 -22.98
N GLU A 104 -2.04 -4.91 -22.14
CA GLU A 104 -2.15 -6.30 -22.59
C GLU A 104 -3.58 -6.59 -23.10
N ALA A 105 -4.59 -6.02 -22.44
CA ALA A 105 -5.99 -6.17 -22.85
C ALA A 105 -6.29 -5.56 -24.24
N SER A 106 -5.47 -4.65 -24.73
CA SER A 106 -5.62 -4.08 -26.08
C SER A 106 -5.21 -5.04 -27.20
N LYS A 107 -4.38 -6.06 -26.89
CA LYS A 107 -3.98 -7.12 -27.81
C LYS A 107 -4.99 -8.28 -27.79
N THR A 108 -5.99 -8.21 -28.62
CA THR A 108 -7.18 -9.10 -28.62
C THR A 108 -6.86 -10.60 -28.55
N LYS A 109 -5.84 -11.07 -29.26
CA LYS A 109 -5.45 -12.50 -29.26
C LYS A 109 -4.83 -12.94 -27.94
N VAL A 110 -3.93 -12.12 -27.37
CA VAL A 110 -3.25 -12.42 -26.08
C VAL A 110 -4.27 -12.42 -24.95
N LYS A 111 -5.16 -11.43 -24.94
CA LYS A 111 -6.25 -11.38 -23.96
C LYS A 111 -7.15 -12.61 -24.03
N HIS A 112 -7.55 -13.03 -25.21
CA HIS A 112 -8.40 -14.21 -25.40
C HIS A 112 -7.75 -15.48 -24.88
N ASP A 113 -6.46 -15.71 -25.17
CA ASP A 113 -5.68 -16.83 -24.68
C ASP A 113 -5.62 -16.86 -23.14
N ILE A 114 -5.32 -15.69 -22.53
CA ILE A 114 -5.28 -15.58 -21.05
C ILE A 114 -6.64 -15.92 -20.44
N LEU A 115 -7.73 -15.40 -20.99
CA LEU A 115 -9.09 -15.63 -20.48
C LEU A 115 -9.50 -17.10 -20.57
N GLU A 116 -9.20 -17.74 -21.68
CA GLU A 116 -9.49 -19.18 -21.90
C GLU A 116 -8.69 -20.05 -20.93
N ARG A 117 -7.40 -19.83 -20.82
CA ARG A 117 -6.51 -20.56 -19.89
C ARG A 117 -6.88 -20.35 -18.42
N LEU A 118 -7.34 -19.12 -18.07
CA LEU A 118 -7.82 -18.81 -16.73
C LEU A 118 -9.11 -19.61 -16.41
N ALA A 119 -10.07 -19.61 -17.31
CA ALA A 119 -11.32 -20.35 -17.18
C ALA A 119 -11.11 -21.86 -17.13
N ASN A 120 -10.07 -22.38 -17.76
CA ASN A 120 -9.67 -23.79 -17.74
C ASN A 120 -8.81 -24.17 -16.52
N LYS A 121 -8.42 -23.19 -15.68
CA LYS A 121 -7.49 -23.40 -14.56
C LYS A 121 -6.06 -23.79 -14.98
N GLU A 122 -5.62 -23.33 -16.13
CA GLU A 122 -4.23 -23.46 -16.57
C GLU A 122 -3.36 -22.29 -16.04
N ILE A 123 -3.99 -21.25 -15.53
CA ILE A 123 -3.37 -20.13 -14.81
C ILE A 123 -3.78 -20.24 -13.34
N ASP A 124 -2.78 -20.37 -12.45
CA ASP A 124 -2.98 -20.47 -11.01
C ASP A 124 -3.11 -19.10 -10.34
N SER A 125 -2.33 -18.11 -10.81
CA SER A 125 -2.27 -16.79 -10.24
C SER A 125 -2.37 -15.72 -11.33
N LEU A 126 -3.37 -14.86 -11.22
CA LEU A 126 -3.55 -13.73 -12.14
C LEU A 126 -3.23 -12.42 -11.42
N VAL A 127 -2.29 -11.67 -11.97
CA VAL A 127 -1.91 -10.34 -11.48
C VAL A 127 -2.38 -9.29 -12.47
N GLY A 128 -2.92 -8.19 -12.00
CA GLY A 128 -3.33 -7.12 -12.91
C GLY A 128 -3.81 -5.87 -12.19
N THR A 129 -4.40 -4.98 -12.98
CA THR A 129 -5.02 -3.75 -12.52
C THR A 129 -6.55 -3.91 -12.47
N HIS A 130 -7.29 -2.82 -12.59
CA HIS A 130 -8.75 -2.84 -12.76
C HIS A 130 -9.23 -3.71 -13.95
N ALA A 131 -8.34 -4.15 -14.82
CA ALA A 131 -8.65 -5.12 -15.88
C ALA A 131 -9.17 -6.46 -15.32
N LEU A 132 -8.79 -6.84 -14.08
CA LEU A 132 -9.22 -8.07 -13.42
C LEU A 132 -10.73 -8.10 -13.12
N ILE A 133 -11.35 -6.96 -12.90
CA ILE A 133 -12.77 -6.85 -12.55
C ILE A 133 -13.71 -6.75 -13.76
N GLN A 134 -13.16 -6.72 -14.97
CA GLN A 134 -13.98 -6.67 -16.21
C GLN A 134 -14.75 -7.97 -16.41
N ASP A 135 -15.95 -7.89 -17.00
CA ASP A 135 -16.87 -9.01 -17.20
C ASP A 135 -16.25 -10.25 -17.87
N PRO A 136 -15.39 -10.13 -18.90
CA PRO A 136 -14.81 -11.30 -19.56
C PRO A 136 -13.86 -12.12 -18.67
N VAL A 137 -13.39 -11.58 -17.54
CA VAL A 137 -12.46 -12.29 -16.65
C VAL A 137 -13.24 -13.26 -15.78
N ILE A 138 -13.09 -14.55 -16.04
CA ILE A 138 -13.78 -15.64 -15.34
C ILE A 138 -12.73 -16.60 -14.78
N PHE A 139 -12.74 -16.83 -13.47
CA PHE A 139 -11.93 -17.85 -12.82
C PHE A 139 -12.73 -19.14 -12.70
N LYS A 140 -12.06 -20.27 -12.88
CA LYS A 140 -12.70 -21.58 -12.64
C LYS A 140 -12.94 -21.83 -11.15
N LYS A 141 -12.00 -21.43 -10.29
CA LYS A 141 -12.07 -21.65 -8.84
C LYS A 141 -11.21 -20.62 -8.09
N LEU A 142 -11.66 -19.37 -8.04
CA LEU A 142 -10.98 -18.33 -7.30
C LEU A 142 -11.15 -18.54 -5.79
N GLY A 143 -10.06 -18.70 -5.04
CA GLY A 143 -10.08 -18.90 -3.59
C GLY A 143 -9.40 -17.82 -2.78
N LEU A 144 -8.55 -17.00 -3.42
CA LEU A 144 -7.89 -15.89 -2.73
C LEU A 144 -7.83 -14.64 -3.61
N VAL A 145 -8.19 -13.53 -3.03
CA VAL A 145 -8.07 -12.19 -3.63
C VAL A 145 -7.09 -11.37 -2.80
N VAL A 146 -6.06 -10.84 -3.44
CA VAL A 146 -5.11 -9.92 -2.84
C VAL A 146 -5.26 -8.55 -3.49
N THR A 147 -5.34 -7.49 -2.69
CA THR A 147 -5.31 -6.10 -3.16
C THR A 147 -4.11 -5.37 -2.58
N ASP A 148 -3.30 -4.74 -3.44
CA ASP A 148 -2.20 -3.89 -3.00
C ASP A 148 -2.64 -2.43 -2.98
N GLU A 149 -2.20 -1.68 -1.96
CA GLU A 149 -2.62 -0.29 -1.72
C GLU A 149 -4.15 -0.13 -1.71
N GLN A 150 -4.81 -0.88 -0.85
CA GLN A 150 -6.27 -1.01 -0.78
C GLN A 150 -7.02 0.33 -0.83
N HIS A 151 -6.47 1.39 -0.23
CA HIS A 151 -7.07 2.72 -0.20
C HIS A 151 -7.21 3.36 -1.60
N ARG A 152 -6.51 2.85 -2.61
CA ARG A 152 -6.60 3.29 -4.02
C ARG A 152 -7.80 2.71 -4.75
N PHE A 153 -8.47 1.72 -4.20
CA PHE A 153 -9.63 1.09 -4.82
C PHE A 153 -10.91 1.51 -4.14
N GLY A 154 -11.89 1.90 -4.94
CA GLY A 154 -13.24 2.16 -4.45
C GLY A 154 -13.92 0.88 -3.93
N VAL A 155 -14.93 1.03 -3.08
CA VAL A 155 -15.72 -0.09 -2.51
C VAL A 155 -16.25 -1.01 -3.62
N ASN A 156 -16.82 -0.43 -4.68
CA ASN A 156 -17.37 -1.20 -5.81
C ASN A 156 -16.31 -2.03 -6.55
N GLN A 157 -15.07 -1.54 -6.68
CA GLN A 157 -14.00 -2.28 -7.33
C GLN A 157 -13.56 -3.49 -6.49
N ARG A 158 -13.47 -3.31 -5.17
CA ARG A 158 -13.14 -4.41 -4.25
C ARG A 158 -14.25 -5.47 -4.24
N LYS A 159 -15.51 -5.04 -4.21
CA LYS A 159 -16.68 -5.91 -4.29
C LYS A 159 -16.67 -6.69 -5.61
N ALA A 160 -16.51 -6.03 -6.75
CA ALA A 160 -16.45 -6.67 -8.07
C ALA A 160 -15.34 -7.74 -8.17
N LEU A 161 -14.20 -7.52 -7.52
CA LEU A 161 -13.13 -8.52 -7.51
C LEU A 161 -13.50 -9.74 -6.64
N ARG A 162 -14.13 -9.54 -5.49
CA ARG A 162 -14.62 -10.62 -4.61
C ARG A 162 -15.70 -11.46 -5.31
N GLU A 163 -16.59 -10.83 -6.04
CA GLU A 163 -17.68 -11.47 -6.77
C GLU A 163 -17.21 -12.34 -7.96
N LYS A 164 -15.92 -12.30 -8.32
CA LYS A 164 -15.31 -13.24 -9.29
C LYS A 164 -15.14 -14.66 -8.76
N GLY A 165 -15.34 -14.89 -7.45
CA GLY A 165 -15.27 -16.20 -6.81
C GLY A 165 -16.46 -16.45 -5.87
N GLU A 166 -16.68 -17.68 -5.51
CA GLU A 166 -17.64 -18.05 -4.47
C GLU A 166 -17.02 -17.82 -3.09
N ASN A 167 -17.22 -16.62 -2.53
CA ASN A 167 -16.67 -16.22 -1.22
C ASN A 167 -15.16 -16.48 -1.08
N PRO A 168 -14.29 -15.85 -1.89
CA PRO A 168 -12.85 -16.04 -1.75
C PRO A 168 -12.34 -15.40 -0.45
N ASP A 169 -11.24 -15.92 0.07
CA ASP A 169 -10.45 -15.25 1.09
C ASP A 169 -9.95 -13.91 0.57
N VAL A 170 -9.90 -12.89 1.43
CA VAL A 170 -9.46 -11.53 1.08
C VAL A 170 -8.26 -11.13 1.92
N LEU A 171 -7.18 -10.76 1.25
CA LEU A 171 -5.99 -10.16 1.85
C LEU A 171 -5.76 -8.78 1.25
N ALA A 172 -6.09 -7.75 2.00
CA ALA A 172 -5.81 -6.37 1.60
C ALA A 172 -4.45 -5.94 2.15
N MET A 173 -3.65 -5.25 1.36
CA MET A 173 -2.36 -4.72 1.78
C MET A 173 -2.35 -3.21 1.74
N THR A 174 -1.62 -2.60 2.67
CA THR A 174 -1.34 -1.16 2.65
C THR A 174 0.07 -0.88 3.14
N ALA A 175 0.76 0.03 2.44
CA ALA A 175 2.05 0.57 2.87
C ALA A 175 1.90 1.82 3.75
N THR A 176 0.67 2.34 3.88
CA THR A 176 0.41 3.44 4.81
C THR A 176 0.15 2.87 6.18
N PRO A 177 1.04 3.07 7.15
CA PRO A 177 0.77 2.69 8.52
C PRO A 177 -0.43 3.49 9.03
N ILE A 178 -1.43 2.78 9.55
CA ILE A 178 -2.63 3.39 10.13
C ILE A 178 -2.58 3.07 11.61
N PRO A 179 -2.77 4.05 12.51
CA PRO A 179 -2.86 3.78 13.94
C PRO A 179 -3.86 2.66 14.20
N ARG A 180 -3.53 1.75 15.11
CA ARG A 180 -4.35 0.56 15.38
C ARG A 180 -5.79 0.93 15.73
N THR A 181 -5.97 2.03 16.45
CA THR A 181 -7.28 2.59 16.78
C THR A 181 -8.08 2.94 15.53
N LEU A 182 -7.45 3.65 14.60
CA LEU A 182 -8.10 4.08 13.38
C LEU A 182 -8.34 2.90 12.41
N ALA A 183 -7.41 1.93 12.38
CA ALA A 183 -7.57 0.73 11.57
C ALA A 183 -8.82 -0.08 11.98
N ILE A 184 -9.05 -0.24 13.27
CA ILE A 184 -10.22 -0.95 13.81
C ILE A 184 -11.52 -0.19 13.49
N THR A 185 -11.52 1.13 13.55
CA THR A 185 -12.73 1.93 13.26
C THR A 185 -13.03 2.02 11.77
N THR A 186 -12.01 2.12 10.94
CA THR A 186 -12.16 2.28 9.48
C THR A 186 -12.39 0.96 8.77
N TYR A 187 -11.79 -0.12 9.29
CA TYR A 187 -11.79 -1.46 8.70
C TYR A 187 -12.34 -2.51 9.67
N GLY A 188 -13.34 -2.14 10.50
CA GLY A 188 -13.89 -2.99 11.57
C GLY A 188 -14.34 -4.37 11.13
N GLU A 189 -14.61 -4.55 9.83
CA GLU A 189 -14.95 -5.84 9.22
C GLU A 189 -13.72 -6.71 8.91
N MET A 190 -12.51 -6.15 9.02
CA MET A 190 -11.27 -6.84 8.68
C MET A 190 -10.45 -7.14 9.92
N ASP A 191 -9.88 -8.33 9.96
CA ASP A 191 -8.79 -8.64 10.88
C ASP A 191 -7.52 -7.90 10.46
N VAL A 192 -6.77 -7.35 11.42
CA VAL A 192 -5.58 -6.56 11.13
C VAL A 192 -4.31 -7.30 11.54
N SER A 193 -3.41 -7.48 10.59
CA SER A 193 -2.04 -7.95 10.82
C SER A 193 -1.04 -6.85 10.55
N VAL A 194 -0.05 -6.70 11.41
CA VAL A 194 0.96 -5.63 11.34
C VAL A 194 2.36 -6.22 11.22
N ILE A 195 3.11 -5.80 10.19
CA ILE A 195 4.55 -6.05 10.09
C ILE A 195 5.27 -4.82 10.61
N ASN A 196 5.72 -4.86 11.83
CA ASN A 196 6.42 -3.78 12.53
C ASN A 196 7.95 -3.97 12.56
N GLU A 197 8.48 -4.85 11.72
CA GLU A 197 9.89 -5.12 11.56
C GLU A 197 10.28 -4.96 10.09
N LEU A 198 11.46 -4.39 9.86
CA LEU A 198 12.08 -4.36 8.52
C LEU A 198 13.02 -5.54 8.34
N PRO A 199 13.13 -6.09 7.12
CA PRO A 199 14.10 -7.14 6.81
C PRO A 199 15.53 -6.73 7.15
N LYS A 200 16.35 -7.70 7.58
CA LYS A 200 17.76 -7.48 7.89
C LYS A 200 18.52 -6.90 6.70
N GLY A 201 19.45 -5.99 6.97
CA GLY A 201 20.34 -5.40 5.95
C GLY A 201 19.84 -4.08 5.35
N ARG A 202 18.63 -3.65 5.67
CA ARG A 202 18.15 -2.34 5.24
C ARG A 202 18.77 -1.24 6.08
N LYS A 203 19.40 -0.26 5.42
CA LYS A 203 19.97 0.89 6.10
C LYS A 203 18.88 1.91 6.39
N PRO A 204 18.85 2.52 7.59
CA PRO A 204 17.89 3.58 7.90
C PRO A 204 18.16 4.80 6.99
N ILE A 205 17.08 5.43 6.55
CA ILE A 205 17.15 6.66 5.76
C ILE A 205 17.50 7.81 6.71
N ARG A 206 18.56 8.54 6.38
CA ARG A 206 18.97 9.73 7.14
C ARG A 206 18.08 10.90 6.74
N THR A 207 17.25 11.35 7.66
CA THR A 207 16.35 12.49 7.45
C THR A 207 16.94 13.74 8.08
N SER A 208 16.93 14.84 7.34
CA SER A 208 17.34 16.16 7.83
C SER A 208 16.31 17.21 7.45
N TRP A 209 16.15 18.20 8.29
CA TRP A 209 15.35 19.38 8.05
C TRP A 209 16.26 20.58 7.86
N VAL A 210 16.13 21.28 6.73
CA VAL A 210 16.92 22.44 6.35
C VAL A 210 16.00 23.61 6.03
N LYS A 211 16.47 24.82 6.30
CA LYS A 211 15.76 26.06 5.93
C LYS A 211 15.98 26.38 4.45
N GLN A 212 15.11 27.21 3.87
CA GLN A 212 15.24 27.59 2.46
C GLN A 212 16.55 28.33 2.13
N ASN A 213 17.10 29.09 3.08
CA ASN A 213 18.40 29.76 2.90
C ASN A 213 19.58 28.75 2.80
N GLN A 214 19.39 27.50 3.13
CA GLN A 214 20.37 26.42 3.02
C GLN A 214 20.25 25.61 1.72
N MET A 215 19.37 26.04 0.79
CA MET A 215 19.11 25.33 -0.45
C MET A 215 20.37 25.08 -1.28
N ASN A 216 21.29 26.07 -1.36
CA ASN A 216 22.53 25.90 -2.11
C ASN A 216 23.39 24.76 -1.56
N ALA A 217 23.51 24.66 -0.24
CA ALA A 217 24.23 23.55 0.40
C ALA A 217 23.55 22.20 0.13
N THR A 218 22.24 22.17 0.06
CA THR A 218 21.46 20.97 -0.32
C THR A 218 21.74 20.58 -1.76
N LEU A 219 21.79 21.53 -2.68
CA LEU A 219 22.11 21.27 -4.08
C LEU A 219 23.57 20.82 -4.28
N ASP A 220 24.52 21.36 -3.51
CA ASP A 220 25.91 20.90 -3.52
C ASP A 220 26.05 19.48 -2.96
N PHE A 221 25.25 19.14 -1.94
CA PHE A 221 25.17 17.77 -1.43
C PHE A 221 24.60 16.82 -2.50
N LEU A 222 23.52 17.23 -3.16
CA LEU A 222 22.90 16.46 -4.24
C LEU A 222 23.93 16.17 -5.36
N GLU A 223 24.70 17.18 -5.77
CA GLU A 223 25.72 17.02 -6.80
C GLU A 223 26.76 15.96 -6.41
N ARG A 224 27.21 15.94 -5.15
CA ARG A 224 28.12 14.89 -4.67
C ARG A 224 27.53 13.50 -4.79
N GLN A 225 26.24 13.35 -4.46
CA GLN A 225 25.56 12.04 -4.58
C GLN A 225 25.40 11.61 -6.06
N LEU A 226 25.14 12.57 -6.95
CA LEU A 226 25.08 12.30 -8.39
C LEU A 226 26.44 11.88 -8.96
N LYS A 227 27.54 12.48 -8.49
CA LYS A 227 28.91 12.08 -8.84
C LYS A 227 29.22 10.65 -8.42
N ASP A 228 28.64 10.18 -7.31
CA ASP A 228 28.75 8.79 -6.84
C ASP A 228 27.81 7.84 -7.61
N GLY A 229 27.19 8.29 -8.70
CA GLY A 229 26.30 7.52 -9.56
C GLY A 229 24.95 7.22 -8.96
N SER A 230 24.50 8.01 -7.99
CA SER A 230 23.16 7.91 -7.41
C SER A 230 22.14 8.74 -8.21
N GLN A 231 20.86 8.38 -8.06
CA GLN A 231 19.74 9.16 -8.59
C GLN A 231 18.98 9.85 -7.47
N ALA A 232 18.22 10.89 -7.80
CA ALA A 232 17.49 11.68 -6.83
C ALA A 232 16.07 12.02 -7.28
N TYR A 233 15.17 12.12 -6.29
CA TYR A 233 13.88 12.76 -6.43
C TYR A 233 13.93 14.17 -5.85
N VAL A 234 13.29 15.11 -6.55
CA VAL A 234 13.00 16.47 -6.02
C VAL A 234 11.51 16.70 -6.12
N VAL A 235 10.84 16.79 -4.99
CA VAL A 235 9.38 16.87 -4.91
C VAL A 235 8.97 18.29 -4.58
N SER A 236 8.09 18.87 -5.41
CA SER A 236 7.45 20.15 -5.21
C SER A 236 6.01 19.94 -4.69
N PRO A 237 5.54 20.73 -3.70
CA PRO A 237 4.19 20.56 -3.19
C PRO A 237 3.13 20.94 -4.23
N LEU A 238 1.94 20.37 -4.09
CA LEU A 238 0.73 20.88 -4.73
C LEU A 238 0.23 22.08 -3.90
N ILE A 239 -0.10 23.18 -4.59
CA ILE A 239 -0.76 24.33 -3.98
C ILE A 239 -2.25 24.20 -4.28
N GLU A 240 -3.08 24.10 -3.26
CA GLU A 240 -4.52 23.78 -3.38
C GLU A 240 -5.35 24.72 -4.27
N GLU A 241 -4.80 25.91 -4.66
CA GLU A 241 -5.56 26.93 -5.38
C GLU A 241 -5.67 26.73 -6.89
N SER A 242 -4.76 26.03 -7.55
CA SER A 242 -4.93 25.57 -8.94
C SER A 242 -3.83 24.63 -9.41
N GLU A 243 -4.22 23.54 -10.08
CA GLU A 243 -3.30 22.62 -10.74
C GLU A 243 -2.36 23.30 -11.77
N ALA A 244 -2.74 24.47 -12.28
CA ALA A 244 -1.92 25.25 -13.21
C ALA A 244 -0.74 25.92 -12.50
N VAL A 245 -0.91 26.36 -11.26
CA VAL A 245 0.15 26.96 -10.44
C VAL A 245 1.14 25.90 -10.01
N ASP A 246 0.66 24.72 -9.64
CA ASP A 246 1.51 23.60 -9.24
C ASP A 246 2.41 23.12 -10.37
N LEU A 247 1.87 23.02 -11.58
CA LEU A 247 2.65 22.70 -12.77
C LEU A 247 3.71 23.76 -13.04
N LYS A 248 3.36 25.04 -12.90
CA LYS A 248 4.31 26.14 -13.09
C LYS A 248 5.46 26.07 -12.08
N ASN A 249 5.15 25.81 -10.80
CA ASN A 249 6.16 25.69 -9.75
C ASN A 249 7.10 24.50 -10.00
N ALA A 250 6.57 23.34 -10.37
CA ALA A 250 7.38 22.17 -10.71
C ALA A 250 8.23 22.42 -11.97
N GLN A 251 7.70 23.12 -12.96
CA GLN A 251 8.41 23.51 -14.16
C GLN A 251 9.57 24.47 -13.83
N GLU A 252 9.35 25.47 -12.99
CA GLU A 252 10.41 26.39 -12.53
C GLU A 252 11.54 25.67 -11.80
N VAL A 253 11.18 24.71 -10.95
CA VAL A 253 12.18 23.86 -10.26
C VAL A 253 12.96 23.02 -11.27
N PHE A 254 12.28 22.40 -12.23
CA PHE A 254 12.88 21.62 -13.29
C PHE A 254 13.91 22.46 -14.09
N GLU A 255 13.52 23.65 -14.57
CA GLU A 255 14.37 24.54 -15.35
C GLU A 255 15.60 25.01 -14.56
N LYS A 256 15.44 25.31 -13.27
CA LYS A 256 16.55 25.70 -12.38
C LYS A 256 17.56 24.55 -12.20
N LEU A 257 17.06 23.34 -12.01
CA LEU A 257 17.92 22.17 -11.82
C LEU A 257 18.59 21.75 -13.14
N GLU A 258 17.86 21.80 -14.25
CA GLU A 258 18.41 21.54 -15.57
C GLU A 258 19.55 22.51 -15.90
N LYS A 259 19.33 23.82 -15.68
CA LYS A 259 20.36 24.84 -15.89
C LYS A 259 21.58 24.64 -14.99
N ARG A 260 21.38 24.20 -13.74
CA ARG A 260 22.47 23.99 -12.78
C ARG A 260 23.34 22.79 -13.12
N TYR A 261 22.70 21.68 -13.53
CA TYR A 261 23.37 20.39 -13.64
C TYR A 261 23.71 20.00 -15.08
N ALA A 262 23.16 20.65 -16.10
CA ALA A 262 23.52 20.40 -17.49
C ALA A 262 24.99 20.85 -17.77
N PRO A 263 25.67 20.18 -18.68
CA PRO A 263 25.26 18.97 -19.44
C PRO A 263 25.56 17.65 -18.71
N CYS A 264 26.09 17.70 -17.47
CA CYS A 264 26.60 16.51 -16.77
C CYS A 264 25.51 15.55 -16.34
N TYR A 265 24.32 16.07 -15.97
CA TYR A 265 23.23 15.29 -15.43
C TYR A 265 21.92 15.61 -16.13
N LYS A 266 21.09 14.59 -16.34
CA LYS A 266 19.78 14.71 -16.99
C LYS A 266 18.68 14.83 -15.94
N VAL A 267 17.83 15.82 -16.12
CA VAL A 267 16.67 16.08 -15.26
C VAL A 267 15.41 15.68 -16.02
N GLY A 268 14.54 14.89 -15.37
CA GLY A 268 13.20 14.56 -15.86
C GLY A 268 12.13 15.30 -15.05
N LEU A 269 10.95 15.48 -15.64
CA LEU A 269 9.79 16.09 -15.00
C LEU A 269 8.59 15.15 -15.04
N LEU A 270 7.92 14.97 -13.89
CA LEU A 270 6.72 14.16 -13.74
C LEU A 270 5.64 14.97 -13.00
N HIS A 271 4.46 15.10 -13.58
CA HIS A 271 3.37 15.87 -12.98
C HIS A 271 1.98 15.25 -13.20
N GLY A 272 0.99 15.69 -12.41
CA GLY A 272 -0.34 15.14 -12.39
C GLY A 272 -1.10 15.14 -13.71
N ARG A 273 -0.88 16.15 -14.58
CA ARG A 273 -1.57 16.32 -15.87
C ARG A 273 -1.11 15.40 -16.98
N MET A 274 0.01 14.71 -16.81
CA MET A 274 0.47 13.73 -17.78
C MET A 274 -0.49 12.55 -17.82
N LYS A 275 -0.66 11.95 -19.01
CA LYS A 275 -1.39 10.71 -19.16
C LYS A 275 -0.68 9.57 -18.43
N SER A 276 -1.42 8.53 -18.08
CA SER A 276 -0.85 7.38 -17.35
C SER A 276 0.34 6.78 -18.09
N ASP A 277 0.22 6.58 -19.39
CA ASP A 277 1.26 5.99 -20.24
C ASP A 277 2.54 6.85 -20.26
N GLU A 278 2.39 8.19 -20.29
CA GLU A 278 3.52 9.13 -20.24
C GLU A 278 4.23 9.07 -18.89
N LYS A 279 3.47 8.99 -17.80
CA LYS A 279 4.02 8.82 -16.44
C LYS A 279 4.80 7.53 -16.31
N ASP A 280 4.24 6.45 -16.84
CA ASP A 280 4.84 5.12 -16.82
C ASP A 280 6.15 5.10 -17.63
N GLU A 281 6.19 5.76 -18.79
CA GLU A 281 7.39 5.88 -19.61
C GLU A 281 8.50 6.66 -18.89
N ILE A 282 8.17 7.81 -18.30
CA ILE A 282 9.14 8.63 -17.53
C ILE A 282 9.69 7.85 -16.33
N MET A 283 8.82 7.15 -15.59
CA MET A 283 9.25 6.33 -14.46
C MET A 283 10.13 5.17 -14.89
N LYS A 284 9.83 4.53 -16.02
CA LYS A 284 10.67 3.49 -16.61
C LYS A 284 12.02 4.06 -17.02
N ASP A 285 12.06 5.20 -17.67
CA ASP A 285 13.28 5.87 -18.11
C ASP A 285 14.14 6.28 -16.89
N PHE A 286 13.51 6.75 -15.83
CA PHE A 286 14.22 7.05 -14.57
C PHE A 286 14.80 5.78 -13.94
N LYS A 287 14.04 4.69 -13.91
CA LYS A 287 14.51 3.40 -13.39
C LYS A 287 15.69 2.84 -14.21
N GLU A 288 15.68 3.05 -15.52
CA GLU A 288 16.76 2.66 -16.44
C GLU A 288 17.98 3.58 -16.38
N GLY A 289 17.93 4.65 -15.58
CA GLY A 289 19.05 5.60 -15.41
C GLY A 289 19.17 6.61 -16.56
N LYS A 290 18.14 6.81 -17.37
CA LYS A 290 18.13 7.85 -18.42
C LYS A 290 18.01 9.26 -17.83
N TYR A 291 17.48 9.38 -16.63
CA TYR A 291 17.44 10.59 -15.82
C TYR A 291 18.19 10.38 -14.52
N ASP A 292 18.98 11.37 -14.12
CA ASP A 292 19.72 11.37 -12.84
C ASP A 292 18.88 12.00 -11.73
N ILE A 293 18.06 13.00 -12.07
CA ILE A 293 17.14 13.67 -11.18
C ILE A 293 15.73 13.59 -11.76
N LEU A 294 14.76 13.26 -10.94
CA LEU A 294 13.35 13.34 -11.30
C LEU A 294 12.67 14.41 -10.43
N VAL A 295 12.30 15.52 -11.07
CA VAL A 295 11.43 16.54 -10.46
C VAL A 295 9.99 16.08 -10.57
N SER A 296 9.27 16.09 -9.46
CA SER A 296 7.90 15.64 -9.43
C SER A 296 7.02 16.53 -8.55
N THR A 297 5.76 16.64 -8.91
CA THR A 297 4.70 16.98 -7.97
C THR A 297 4.41 15.74 -7.10
N THR A 298 3.37 15.74 -6.27
CA THR A 298 3.03 14.64 -5.34
C THR A 298 2.80 13.26 -6.01
N VAL A 299 2.84 13.17 -7.33
CA VAL A 299 2.53 11.98 -8.14
C VAL A 299 3.56 10.84 -8.02
N VAL A 300 4.69 11.03 -7.31
CA VAL A 300 5.65 9.94 -6.99
C VAL A 300 5.04 8.85 -6.08
N GLU A 301 3.75 8.91 -5.87
CA GLU A 301 2.98 7.85 -5.19
C GLU A 301 2.95 6.53 -5.98
N VAL A 302 3.40 6.52 -7.24
CA VAL A 302 3.54 5.30 -8.03
C VAL A 302 4.67 4.46 -7.46
N GLY A 303 4.35 3.30 -6.92
CA GLY A 303 5.21 2.40 -6.15
C GLY A 303 6.36 1.74 -6.91
N VAL A 304 6.95 2.43 -7.89
CA VAL A 304 8.08 1.93 -8.67
C VAL A 304 9.33 1.90 -7.82
N ASP A 305 9.93 0.73 -7.72
CA ASP A 305 11.22 0.55 -7.05
C ASP A 305 12.37 1.02 -7.94
N VAL A 306 13.09 2.04 -7.48
CA VAL A 306 14.33 2.54 -8.09
C VAL A 306 15.46 2.42 -7.08
N PRO A 307 16.18 1.28 -7.04
CA PRO A 307 17.21 1.02 -6.02
C PRO A 307 18.35 2.03 -6.01
N ASN A 308 18.64 2.64 -7.15
CA ASN A 308 19.70 3.64 -7.29
C ASN A 308 19.27 5.06 -6.87
N ALA A 309 17.97 5.30 -6.62
CA ALA A 309 17.48 6.56 -6.08
C ALA A 309 17.74 6.59 -4.55
N THR A 310 18.72 7.37 -4.15
CA THR A 310 19.18 7.43 -2.75
C THR A 310 18.92 8.76 -2.09
N VAL A 311 18.52 9.79 -2.84
CA VAL A 311 18.25 11.13 -2.32
C VAL A 311 16.81 11.52 -2.63
N MET A 312 16.09 11.93 -1.58
CA MET A 312 14.77 12.55 -1.66
C MET A 312 14.87 13.97 -1.13
N VAL A 313 14.62 14.96 -1.96
CA VAL A 313 14.52 16.37 -1.57
C VAL A 313 13.07 16.79 -1.66
N ILE A 314 12.48 17.25 -0.56
CA ILE A 314 11.09 17.70 -0.50
C ILE A 314 11.07 19.20 -0.24
N LEU A 315 10.61 19.95 -1.22
CA LEU A 315 10.50 21.40 -1.16
C LEU A 315 9.21 21.79 -0.44
N ASP A 316 9.26 22.87 0.33
CA ASP A 316 8.16 23.35 1.16
C ASP A 316 7.49 22.20 1.95
N ALA A 317 8.33 21.39 2.60
CA ALA A 317 7.91 20.13 3.25
C ALA A 317 6.84 20.33 4.33
N ASP A 318 6.74 21.51 4.92
CA ASP A 318 5.71 21.86 5.90
C ASP A 318 4.29 21.94 5.30
N ARG A 319 4.16 21.92 3.98
CA ARG A 319 2.86 21.82 3.28
C ARG A 319 2.33 20.40 3.14
N PHE A 320 3.16 19.39 3.42
CA PHE A 320 2.77 17.98 3.34
C PHE A 320 2.29 17.46 4.71
N GLY A 321 1.34 16.55 4.69
CA GLY A 321 0.99 15.76 5.88
C GLY A 321 2.09 14.76 6.23
N LEU A 322 2.15 14.34 7.51
CA LEU A 322 3.14 13.38 7.99
C LEU A 322 3.11 12.05 7.22
N ALA A 323 1.92 11.53 6.93
CA ALA A 323 1.76 10.31 6.14
C ALA A 323 2.34 10.44 4.73
N GLN A 324 2.12 11.59 4.06
CA GLN A 324 2.68 11.85 2.74
C GLN A 324 4.20 11.95 2.77
N LEU A 325 4.77 12.67 3.75
CA LEU A 325 6.21 12.79 3.93
C LEU A 325 6.85 11.42 4.17
N HIS A 326 6.23 10.58 4.98
CA HIS A 326 6.69 9.23 5.23
C HIS A 326 6.67 8.36 3.96
N GLN A 327 5.61 8.43 3.18
CA GLN A 327 5.51 7.73 1.89
C GLN A 327 6.58 8.19 0.90
N LEU A 328 6.80 9.51 0.77
CA LEU A 328 7.83 10.07 -0.09
C LEU A 328 9.22 9.61 0.38
N ARG A 329 9.52 9.70 1.66
CA ARG A 329 10.78 9.19 2.23
C ARG A 329 10.99 7.72 1.90
N GLY A 330 9.96 6.90 1.94
CA GLY A 330 10.01 5.47 1.63
C GLY A 330 10.33 5.15 0.16
N ARG A 331 10.37 6.15 -0.74
CA ARG A 331 10.77 5.97 -2.14
C ARG A 331 12.27 5.81 -2.34
N VAL A 332 13.07 6.19 -1.36
CA VAL A 332 14.51 5.95 -1.33
C VAL A 332 14.85 4.87 -0.29
N GLY A 333 16.10 4.45 -0.21
CA GLY A 333 16.53 3.42 0.74
C GLY A 333 16.17 1.99 0.31
N ARG A 334 16.04 1.75 -0.98
CA ARG A 334 15.69 0.43 -1.53
C ARG A 334 16.88 -0.37 -2.06
N GLY A 335 18.04 0.26 -2.09
CA GLY A 335 19.33 -0.36 -2.47
C GLY A 335 20.26 -0.54 -1.27
N SER A 336 21.50 -0.91 -1.57
CA SER A 336 22.57 -1.11 -0.56
C SER A 336 23.28 0.18 -0.14
N LYS A 337 23.12 1.26 -0.92
CA LYS A 337 23.74 2.57 -0.64
C LYS A 337 23.03 3.28 0.53
N ALA A 338 23.75 4.17 1.21
CA ALA A 338 23.14 5.08 2.18
C ALA A 338 22.14 6.02 1.48
N SER A 339 21.01 6.28 2.13
CA SER A 339 19.94 7.10 1.55
C SER A 339 19.56 8.25 2.47
N TYR A 340 19.11 9.32 1.85
CA TYR A 340 18.90 10.62 2.49
C TYR A 340 17.54 11.18 2.11
N CYS A 341 16.84 11.76 3.09
CA CYS A 341 15.63 12.54 2.89
C CYS A 341 15.85 13.94 3.46
N ILE A 342 15.79 14.94 2.61
CA ILE A 342 16.05 16.34 2.98
C ILE A 342 14.72 17.11 2.87
N LEU A 343 14.23 17.56 4.02
CA LEU A 343 13.02 18.36 4.14
C LEU A 343 13.42 19.85 4.11
N CYS A 344 13.06 20.55 3.03
CA CYS A 344 13.32 21.97 2.91
C CYS A 344 12.06 22.73 3.32
N ALA A 345 12.10 23.41 4.48
CA ALA A 345 10.93 24.08 5.02
C ALA A 345 11.27 25.20 6.00
N ASP A 346 10.45 26.26 5.98
CA ASP A 346 10.44 27.35 6.96
C ASP A 346 9.05 27.45 7.60
N PRO A 347 8.66 26.47 8.46
CA PRO A 347 7.33 26.42 9.03
C PRO A 347 7.06 27.61 9.95
N LYS A 348 5.93 28.27 9.72
CA LYS A 348 5.50 29.44 10.48
C LYS A 348 4.72 29.06 11.76
N THR A 349 4.18 27.85 11.82
CA THR A 349 3.37 27.34 12.93
C THR A 349 4.15 26.34 13.76
N ASP A 350 3.83 26.22 15.03
CA ASP A 350 4.44 25.20 15.89
C ASP A 350 4.05 23.78 15.43
N TYR A 351 2.86 23.61 14.91
CA TYR A 351 2.38 22.40 14.28
C TYR A 351 3.28 21.97 13.09
N GLY A 352 3.63 22.92 12.22
CA GLY A 352 4.55 22.66 11.10
C GLY A 352 5.95 22.27 11.57
N LYS A 353 6.47 22.93 12.63
CA LYS A 353 7.77 22.59 13.23
C LYS A 353 7.75 21.17 13.83
N GLU A 354 6.69 20.83 14.56
CA GLU A 354 6.54 19.52 15.19
C GLU A 354 6.48 18.39 14.15
N ARG A 355 5.82 18.60 13.01
CA ARG A 355 5.83 17.65 11.89
C ARG A 355 7.24 17.44 11.33
N MET A 356 7.99 18.51 11.09
CA MET A 356 9.37 18.43 10.59
C MET A 356 10.26 17.68 11.58
N GLN A 357 10.13 18.01 12.85
CA GLN A 357 10.87 17.35 13.94
C GLN A 357 10.56 15.86 14.04
N THR A 358 9.29 15.50 14.01
CA THR A 358 8.84 14.09 14.03
C THR A 358 9.48 13.28 12.89
N MET A 359 9.53 13.85 11.69
CA MET A 359 10.15 13.17 10.54
C MET A 359 11.66 12.97 10.70
N VAL A 360 12.35 13.86 11.40
CA VAL A 360 13.79 13.74 11.69
C VAL A 360 14.06 12.74 12.80
N GLU A 361 13.22 12.72 13.84
CA GLU A 361 13.44 11.91 15.05
C GLU A 361 13.17 10.42 14.83
N THR A 362 12.23 10.07 13.94
CA THR A 362 11.86 8.66 13.73
C THR A 362 11.71 8.28 12.27
N THR A 363 12.06 7.04 11.98
CA THR A 363 11.79 6.38 10.70
C THR A 363 10.62 5.39 10.78
N ASP A 364 10.08 5.16 11.98
CA ASP A 364 8.96 4.25 12.20
C ASP A 364 7.65 4.87 11.72
N GLY A 365 7.06 4.28 10.70
CA GLY A 365 5.81 4.76 10.10
C GLY A 365 4.61 4.69 11.04
N PHE A 366 4.58 3.74 11.99
CA PHE A 366 3.50 3.64 12.97
C PHE A 366 3.58 4.77 14.01
N VAL A 367 4.79 5.11 14.47
CA VAL A 367 5.02 6.27 15.35
C VAL A 367 4.63 7.57 14.66
N ILE A 368 5.02 7.73 13.40
CA ILE A 368 4.67 8.91 12.58
C ILE A 368 3.16 9.01 12.42
N SER A 369 2.50 7.91 12.11
CA SER A 369 1.05 7.86 11.93
C SER A 369 0.29 8.16 13.23
N GLN A 370 0.76 7.65 14.35
CA GLN A 370 0.19 7.97 15.67
C GLN A 370 0.34 9.47 15.98
N LYS A 371 1.51 10.04 15.68
CA LYS A 371 1.75 11.47 15.85
C LYS A 371 0.89 12.34 14.95
N ASP A 372 0.68 11.91 13.71
CA ASP A 372 -0.23 12.60 12.76
C ASP A 372 -1.68 12.64 13.31
N LEU A 373 -2.14 11.54 13.90
CA LEU A 373 -3.45 11.45 14.54
C LEU A 373 -3.55 12.40 15.76
N GLU A 374 -2.52 12.45 16.61
CA GLU A 374 -2.48 13.34 17.75
C GLU A 374 -2.50 14.82 17.35
N LEU A 375 -1.74 15.17 16.32
CA LEU A 375 -1.61 16.55 15.84
C LEU A 375 -2.87 17.06 15.15
N ARG A 376 -3.55 16.22 14.35
CA ARG A 376 -4.80 16.60 13.67
C ARG A 376 -6.01 16.59 14.60
N GLY A 377 -5.94 15.80 15.64
CA GLY A 377 -7.07 15.49 16.50
C GLY A 377 -8.05 14.48 15.90
N PRO A 378 -8.78 13.77 16.77
CA PRO A 378 -9.70 12.70 16.35
C PRO A 378 -10.85 13.19 15.45
N GLY A 379 -11.29 14.43 15.61
CA GLY A 379 -12.41 15.00 14.84
C GLY A 379 -12.13 15.22 13.36
N GLU A 380 -10.92 15.66 13.00
CA GLU A 380 -10.56 15.86 11.58
C GLU A 380 -10.32 14.53 10.85
N VAL A 381 -9.77 13.54 11.53
CA VAL A 381 -9.46 12.24 10.93
C VAL A 381 -10.73 11.42 10.69
N LEU A 382 -11.71 11.53 11.57
CA LEU A 382 -13.00 10.85 11.47
C LEU A 382 -14.04 11.66 10.70
N GLY A 383 -13.89 12.99 10.65
CA GLY A 383 -14.90 13.92 10.09
C GLY A 383 -14.77 14.26 8.61
N SER A 384 -13.65 13.98 7.96
CA SER A 384 -13.52 14.22 6.53
C SER A 384 -14.05 13.04 5.72
N ARG A 385 -15.36 13.02 5.50
CA ARG A 385 -16.09 12.44 4.35
C ARG A 385 -15.44 11.23 3.65
N GLN A 386 -14.99 10.21 4.36
CA GLN A 386 -14.99 8.88 3.78
C GLN A 386 -16.35 8.26 4.06
N SER A 387 -17.19 8.27 3.03
CA SER A 387 -18.44 7.53 2.97
C SER A 387 -18.15 6.07 3.33
N GLY A 388 -18.55 5.65 4.55
CA GLY A 388 -18.41 4.28 5.01
C GLY A 388 -18.03 4.08 6.48
N LEU A 389 -17.76 5.15 7.25
CA LEU A 389 -17.61 4.99 8.70
C LEU A 389 -19.01 4.88 9.33
N PRO A 390 -19.28 3.83 10.14
CA PRO A 390 -20.51 3.77 10.89
C PRO A 390 -20.61 4.94 11.86
N ASP A 391 -21.75 5.59 11.91
CA ASP A 391 -22.05 6.61 12.93
C ASP A 391 -22.07 5.94 14.30
N PHE A 392 -21.01 6.17 15.08
CA PHE A 392 -20.97 5.71 16.46
C PHE A 392 -21.97 6.51 17.29
N ARG A 393 -23.00 5.82 17.78
CA ARG A 393 -24.06 6.44 18.61
C ARG A 393 -23.60 6.71 20.03
N ILE A 394 -22.59 5.99 20.51
CA ILE A 394 -22.09 6.04 21.89
C ILE A 394 -20.55 6.07 21.85
N GLY A 395 -20.00 7.15 22.40
CA GLY A 395 -18.55 7.27 22.58
C GLY A 395 -17.77 7.72 21.33
N ASP A 396 -16.55 8.15 21.59
CA ASP A 396 -15.55 8.46 20.57
C ASP A 396 -14.64 7.23 20.40
N PRO A 397 -14.58 6.60 19.21
CA PRO A 397 -13.81 5.38 19.00
C PRO A 397 -12.30 5.57 19.25
N VAL A 398 -11.78 6.78 19.14
CA VAL A 398 -10.37 7.08 19.42
C VAL A 398 -10.15 7.31 20.93
N ALA A 399 -10.97 8.15 21.54
CA ALA A 399 -10.89 8.43 22.99
C ALA A 399 -11.24 7.19 23.84
N ASN A 400 -12.16 6.34 23.37
CA ASN A 400 -12.66 5.16 24.08
C ASN A 400 -12.15 3.83 23.45
N PHE A 401 -10.93 3.82 22.97
CA PHE A 401 -10.35 2.66 22.26
C PHE A 401 -10.46 1.34 23.02
N ASN A 402 -10.12 1.33 24.31
CA ASN A 402 -10.20 0.11 25.13
C ASN A 402 -11.62 -0.44 25.22
N THR A 403 -12.62 0.45 25.26
CA THR A 403 -14.03 0.06 25.24
C THR A 403 -14.44 -0.52 23.88
N LEU A 404 -13.97 0.09 22.79
CA LEU A 404 -14.18 -0.43 21.44
C LEU A 404 -13.57 -1.82 21.26
N GLN A 405 -12.34 -2.01 21.74
CA GLN A 405 -11.67 -3.31 21.65
C GLN A 405 -12.43 -4.38 22.45
N ALA A 406 -12.84 -4.08 23.68
CA ALA A 406 -13.64 -5.01 24.48
C ALA A 406 -14.98 -5.34 23.80
N ALA A 407 -15.66 -4.35 23.24
CA ALA A 407 -16.92 -4.56 22.50
C ALA A 407 -16.73 -5.45 21.25
N MET A 408 -15.60 -5.32 20.55
CA MET A 408 -15.29 -6.18 19.40
C MET A 408 -14.99 -7.63 19.83
N GLU A 409 -14.27 -7.83 20.93
CA GLU A 409 -13.99 -9.16 21.48
C GLU A 409 -15.28 -9.86 21.91
N GLU A 410 -16.17 -9.16 22.58
CA GLU A 410 -17.51 -9.66 22.93
C GLU A 410 -18.37 -9.96 21.70
N ALA A 411 -18.40 -9.07 20.71
CA ALA A 411 -19.15 -9.29 19.48
C ALA A 411 -18.66 -10.55 18.74
N ARG A 412 -17.34 -10.80 18.71
CA ARG A 412 -16.76 -12.03 18.15
C ARG A 412 -17.18 -13.28 18.91
N ALA A 413 -17.12 -13.22 20.24
CA ALA A 413 -17.55 -14.33 21.08
C ALA A 413 -19.03 -14.68 20.83
N ILE A 414 -19.86 -13.66 20.70
CA ILE A 414 -21.29 -13.78 20.40
C ILE A 414 -21.52 -14.43 19.02
N ILE A 415 -20.84 -13.95 17.96
CA ILE A 415 -20.98 -14.49 16.60
C ILE A 415 -20.56 -15.95 16.51
N LEU A 416 -19.55 -16.34 17.28
CA LEU A 416 -19.02 -17.73 17.30
C LEU A 416 -19.82 -18.67 18.18
N ASP A 417 -20.78 -18.17 18.98
CA ASP A 417 -21.65 -18.97 19.82
C ASP A 417 -22.84 -19.53 19.02
N GLU A 418 -22.77 -20.80 18.65
CA GLU A 418 -23.86 -21.48 17.90
C GLU A 418 -25.23 -21.43 18.61
N ASN A 419 -25.26 -21.22 19.92
CA ASN A 419 -26.46 -21.13 20.73
C ASN A 419 -26.94 -19.69 20.98
N PHE A 420 -26.25 -18.68 20.41
CA PHE A 420 -26.54 -17.27 20.64
C PHE A 420 -28.00 -16.90 20.42
N GLU A 421 -28.61 -17.36 19.33
CA GLU A 421 -30.01 -17.05 18.98
C GLU A 421 -31.03 -17.70 19.92
N TYR A 422 -30.65 -18.76 20.61
CA TYR A 422 -31.55 -19.55 21.47
C TYR A 422 -31.50 -19.11 22.95
N ARG A 423 -30.55 -18.26 23.32
CA ARG A 423 -30.44 -17.78 24.69
C ARG A 423 -31.42 -16.64 24.97
N ALA A 424 -32.21 -16.79 26.03
CA ALA A 424 -33.23 -15.80 26.43
C ALA A 424 -32.65 -14.42 26.70
N GLU A 425 -31.42 -14.34 27.24
CA GLU A 425 -30.68 -13.12 27.52
C GLU A 425 -30.36 -12.29 26.26
N ASN A 426 -30.25 -12.95 25.11
CA ASN A 426 -29.93 -12.32 23.83
C ASN A 426 -31.17 -11.84 23.04
N ALA A 427 -32.37 -12.15 23.52
CA ALA A 427 -33.62 -11.85 22.80
C ALA A 427 -33.82 -10.35 22.48
N GLY A 428 -33.28 -9.46 23.32
CA GLY A 428 -33.30 -8.01 23.10
C GLY A 428 -32.41 -7.58 21.94
N LEU A 429 -31.17 -8.09 21.93
CA LEU A 429 -30.19 -7.83 20.89
C LEU A 429 -30.62 -8.39 19.53
N ILE A 430 -31.17 -9.61 19.52
CA ILE A 430 -31.68 -10.24 18.30
C ILE A 430 -32.82 -9.43 17.69
N ARG A 431 -33.77 -8.95 18.50
CA ARG A 431 -34.85 -8.06 18.05
C ARG A 431 -34.30 -6.76 17.46
N TYR A 432 -33.30 -6.16 18.09
CA TYR A 432 -32.66 -4.95 17.60
C TYR A 432 -31.97 -5.18 16.26
N LEU A 433 -31.18 -6.24 16.12
CA LEU A 433 -30.47 -6.59 14.89
C LEU A 433 -31.45 -6.87 13.73
N ARG A 434 -32.53 -7.64 13.99
CA ARG A 434 -33.58 -7.88 12.98
C ARG A 434 -34.28 -6.60 12.54
N ALA A 435 -34.58 -5.70 13.47
CA ALA A 435 -35.19 -4.41 13.14
C ALA A 435 -34.22 -3.51 12.33
N ALA A 436 -32.91 -3.52 12.65
CA ALA A 436 -31.90 -2.77 11.92
C ALA A 436 -31.70 -3.29 10.49
N VAL A 437 -31.69 -4.60 10.30
CA VAL A 437 -31.62 -5.24 8.95
C VAL A 437 -32.87 -4.89 8.12
N LEU A 438 -34.09 -4.95 8.72
CA LEU A 438 -35.35 -4.58 8.04
C LEU A 438 -35.39 -3.09 7.70
N ALA A 439 -34.71 -2.24 8.47
CA ALA A 439 -34.65 -0.80 8.21
C ALA A 439 -33.62 -0.42 7.11
N GLY A 440 -32.99 -1.40 6.47
CA GLY A 440 -32.03 -1.16 5.38
C GLY A 440 -30.65 -0.67 5.87
N ALA A 441 -30.28 -0.96 7.11
CA ALA A 441 -28.90 -0.83 7.54
C ALA A 441 -28.09 -1.86 6.74
N ASN A 442 -27.40 -1.37 5.72
CA ASN A 442 -26.43 -2.18 4.99
C ASN A 442 -25.29 -2.51 5.95
N PHE A 443 -25.25 -3.74 6.40
CA PHE A 443 -24.06 -4.34 6.97
C PHE A 443 -23.22 -4.83 5.79
N ASP A 444 -22.54 -3.89 5.10
CA ASP A 444 -21.54 -4.22 4.09
C ASP A 444 -20.17 -4.40 4.72
#